data_c21cfc1eae8a4eda8ad00ee7f152d977
#
_entry.id   c21cfc1eae8a4eda8ad00ee7f152d977
#
_cell.length_a   1.000
_cell.length_b   1.000
_cell.length_c   1.000
_cell.angle_alpha   90.00
_cell.angle_beta   90.00
_cell.angle_gamma   90.00
#
_symmetry.space_group_name_H-M   'P 1'
#
loop_
_entity.id
_entity.type
_entity.pdbx_description
1 polymer ?
#
loop_
_entity_poly.entity_id
_entity_poly.type
_entity_poly.pdbx_seq_one_letter_code
_entity_poly.pdbx_strand_id
1 'polypeptide(L)'
;YDLAQTATEEYEQAREKVQKFIHAARADEIIFTRNATESLNLAAYSFGDLVLHEGDEIVVSIAEHHSNLLPWQAAAARHGAVLRYLECDEKGKITEEAFRAALTKRTKLVAITQVSNVLGRKNDIKTFAKVCHEKGIAIVVDGAQSVPHMMVDVQDLDVDFLAFSGHKMLAPMGIGVL
;
A
#
# COMPACT_ATOMS: atom_id res chain seq x y z
N TYR A 1 28.57 18.57 -16.93
CA TYR A 1 27.17 18.33 -17.30
C TYR A 1 26.90 16.86 -17.72
N ASP A 2 27.84 16.18 -18.40
CA ASP A 2 27.62 14.82 -18.93
C ASP A 2 27.33 13.80 -17.81
N LEU A 3 28.08 13.83 -16.68
CA LEU A 3 27.82 12.93 -15.56
C LEU A 3 26.43 13.13 -14.92
N ALA A 4 25.97 14.37 -14.84
CA ALA A 4 24.64 14.66 -14.30
C ALA A 4 23.53 14.16 -15.24
N GLN A 5 23.73 14.32 -16.56
CA GLN A 5 22.81 13.79 -17.56
C GLN A 5 22.74 12.26 -17.49
N THR A 6 23.91 11.60 -17.51
CA THR A 6 23.96 10.13 -17.37
C THR A 6 23.27 9.63 -16.09
N ALA A 7 23.51 10.29 -14.96
CA ALA A 7 22.86 9.92 -13.71
C ALA A 7 21.32 10.07 -13.76
N THR A 8 20.84 11.13 -14.43
CA THR A 8 19.39 11.31 -14.64
C THR A 8 18.81 10.24 -15.54
N GLU A 9 19.49 9.94 -16.65
CA GLU A 9 19.04 8.91 -17.59
C GLU A 9 18.97 7.52 -16.94
N GLU A 10 19.99 7.14 -16.16
CA GLU A 10 20.00 5.86 -15.41
C GLU A 10 18.90 5.81 -14.35
N TYR A 11 18.64 6.93 -13.67
CA TYR A 11 17.58 7.02 -12.67
C TYR A 11 16.19 6.83 -13.29
N GLU A 12 15.92 7.50 -14.41
CA GLU A 12 14.64 7.37 -15.13
C GLU A 12 14.49 5.98 -15.77
N GLN A 13 15.56 5.39 -16.29
CA GLN A 13 15.53 3.99 -16.77
C GLN A 13 15.22 3.01 -15.62
N ALA A 14 15.75 3.24 -14.42
CA ALA A 14 15.39 2.43 -13.25
C ALA A 14 13.90 2.54 -12.93
N ARG A 15 13.33 3.74 -13.02
CA ARG A 15 11.90 4.00 -12.84
C ARG A 15 11.06 3.21 -13.84
N GLU A 16 11.42 3.24 -15.12
CA GLU A 16 10.74 2.46 -16.16
C GLU A 16 10.85 0.95 -15.94
N LYS A 17 12.00 0.46 -15.46
CA LYS A 17 12.18 -0.96 -15.13
C LYS A 17 11.22 -1.39 -14.01
N VAL A 18 11.10 -0.57 -12.97
CA VAL A 18 10.16 -0.84 -11.86
C VAL A 18 8.72 -0.76 -12.35
N GLN A 19 8.37 0.24 -13.15
CA GLN A 19 7.05 0.38 -13.77
C GLN A 19 6.65 -0.89 -14.54
N LYS A 20 7.54 -1.41 -15.39
CA LYS A 20 7.31 -2.64 -16.14
C LYS A 20 7.23 -3.87 -15.23
N PHE A 21 8.05 -3.93 -14.18
CA PHE A 21 8.12 -5.05 -13.26
C PHE A 21 6.82 -5.27 -12.48
N ILE A 22 6.15 -4.20 -12.06
CA ILE A 22 4.86 -4.28 -11.36
C ILE A 22 3.67 -4.00 -12.30
N HIS A 23 3.92 -3.82 -13.60
CA HIS A 23 2.93 -3.49 -14.62
C HIS A 23 2.12 -2.22 -14.27
N ALA A 24 2.77 -1.19 -13.73
CA ALA A 24 2.13 0.12 -13.56
C ALA A 24 1.86 0.76 -14.94
N ALA A 25 0.83 1.58 -15.06
CA ALA A 25 0.41 2.15 -16.34
C ALA A 25 1.45 3.15 -16.89
N ARG A 26 2.10 3.91 -16.01
CA ARG A 26 3.05 4.97 -16.38
C ARG A 26 4.25 4.98 -15.43
N ALA A 27 5.40 5.41 -15.94
CA ALA A 27 6.62 5.51 -15.13
C ALA A 27 6.51 6.59 -14.03
N ASP A 28 5.76 7.65 -14.24
CA ASP A 28 5.57 8.74 -13.27
C ASP A 28 4.68 8.34 -12.08
N GLU A 29 4.06 7.15 -12.10
CA GLU A 29 3.41 6.54 -10.95
C GLU A 29 4.43 5.94 -9.95
N ILE A 30 5.68 5.77 -10.35
CA ILE A 30 6.73 5.18 -9.50
C ILE A 30 7.43 6.27 -8.71
N ILE A 31 7.33 6.21 -7.40
CA ILE A 31 8.01 7.11 -6.48
C ILE A 31 9.06 6.31 -5.70
N PHE A 32 10.34 6.66 -5.87
CA PHE A 32 11.41 6.05 -5.09
C PHE A 32 11.45 6.63 -3.68
N THR A 33 11.60 5.76 -2.71
CA THR A 33 11.72 6.04 -1.29
C THR A 33 12.87 5.24 -0.70
N ARG A 34 13.09 5.32 0.61
CA ARG A 34 14.13 4.52 1.30
C ARG A 34 13.69 3.09 1.61
N ASN A 35 12.38 2.84 1.72
CA ASN A 35 11.78 1.52 2.03
C ASN A 35 10.25 1.61 2.02
N ALA A 36 9.56 0.47 2.16
CA ALA A 36 8.10 0.41 2.26
C ALA A 36 7.55 1.24 3.44
N THR A 37 8.27 1.33 4.56
CA THR A 37 7.84 2.15 5.70
C THR A 37 7.74 3.62 5.32
N GLU A 38 8.74 4.16 4.63
CA GLU A 38 8.68 5.55 4.13
C GLU A 38 7.58 5.72 3.09
N SER A 39 7.40 4.76 2.18
CA SER A 39 6.32 4.77 1.19
C SER A 39 4.94 4.87 1.85
N LEU A 40 4.69 4.06 2.85
CA LEU A 40 3.42 4.04 3.58
C LEU A 40 3.21 5.32 4.41
N ASN A 41 4.28 5.85 5.02
CA ASN A 41 4.24 7.16 5.68
C ASN A 41 3.94 8.28 4.68
N LEU A 42 4.58 8.26 3.50
CA LEU A 42 4.34 9.25 2.44
C LEU A 42 2.87 9.22 2.00
N ALA A 43 2.30 8.04 1.77
CA ALA A 43 0.88 7.90 1.45
C ALA A 43 -0.01 8.44 2.57
N ALA A 44 0.31 8.15 3.84
CA ALA A 44 -0.47 8.61 4.98
C ALA A 44 -0.37 10.14 5.21
N TYR A 45 0.79 10.75 4.90
CA TYR A 45 0.97 12.19 5.02
C TYR A 45 0.41 12.97 3.82
N SER A 46 0.52 12.44 2.61
CA SER A 46 0.06 13.15 1.42
C SER A 46 -1.41 12.88 1.12
N PHE A 47 -1.75 11.62 0.83
CA PHE A 47 -3.10 11.25 0.47
C PHE A 47 -4.05 11.26 1.69
N GLY A 48 -3.56 10.81 2.87
CA GLY A 48 -4.34 10.90 4.11
C GLY A 48 -4.74 12.33 4.43
N ASP A 49 -3.79 13.28 4.35
CA ASP A 49 -4.06 14.71 4.60
C ASP A 49 -5.02 15.32 3.54
N LEU A 50 -5.07 14.76 2.34
CA LEU A 50 -5.98 15.21 1.29
C LEU A 50 -7.43 14.74 1.50
N VAL A 51 -7.65 13.54 2.04
CA VAL A 51 -8.97 12.89 2.01
C VAL A 51 -9.63 12.71 3.38
N LEU A 52 -8.87 12.81 4.49
CA LEU A 52 -9.37 12.55 5.83
C LEU A 52 -9.87 13.81 6.53
N HIS A 53 -11.04 13.70 7.13
CA HIS A 53 -11.67 14.72 7.94
C HIS A 53 -12.14 14.13 9.27
N GLU A 54 -12.58 14.99 10.19
CA GLU A 54 -13.09 14.57 11.49
C GLU A 54 -14.26 13.59 11.36
N GLY A 55 -14.17 12.47 12.02
CA GLY A 55 -15.17 11.40 12.02
C GLY A 55 -15.11 10.45 10.83
N ASP A 56 -14.23 10.67 9.84
CA ASP A 56 -13.94 9.69 8.79
C ASP A 56 -13.28 8.43 9.36
N GLU A 57 -13.33 7.34 8.64
CA GLU A 57 -12.78 6.06 9.08
C GLU A 57 -11.67 5.56 8.17
N ILE A 58 -10.60 5.05 8.78
CA ILE A 58 -9.53 4.29 8.16
C ILE A 58 -9.67 2.84 8.63
N VAL A 59 -9.72 1.89 7.70
CA VAL A 59 -9.76 0.46 8.04
C VAL A 59 -8.38 -0.15 7.81
N VAL A 60 -7.84 -0.81 8.84
CA VAL A 60 -6.57 -1.56 8.78
C VAL A 60 -6.78 -2.98 9.27
N SER A 61 -6.08 -3.97 8.70
CA SER A 61 -6.19 -5.33 9.25
C SER A 61 -5.38 -5.49 10.54
N ILE A 62 -5.79 -6.40 11.41
CA ILE A 62 -5.00 -6.75 12.61
C ILE A 62 -3.71 -7.52 12.27
N ALA A 63 -3.57 -7.98 11.03
CA ALA A 63 -2.42 -8.73 10.55
C ALA A 63 -1.34 -7.84 9.89
N GLU A 64 -1.46 -6.51 10.02
CA GLU A 64 -0.52 -5.57 9.44
C GLU A 64 0.83 -5.57 10.17
N HIS A 65 1.89 -5.37 9.41
CA HIS A 65 3.17 -4.94 9.96
C HIS A 65 3.04 -3.51 10.50
N HIS A 66 3.78 -3.16 11.56
CA HIS A 66 3.77 -1.81 12.15
C HIS A 66 3.97 -0.70 11.11
N SER A 67 4.75 -0.95 10.06
CA SER A 67 4.94 0.00 8.95
C SER A 67 3.65 0.40 8.24
N ASN A 68 2.64 -0.48 8.24
CA ASN A 68 1.32 -0.21 7.64
C ASN A 68 0.21 -0.01 8.70
N LEU A 69 0.57 0.13 9.96
CA LEU A 69 -0.35 0.45 11.05
C LEU A 69 -0.10 1.83 11.62
N LEU A 70 1.13 2.11 12.06
CA LEU A 70 1.48 3.34 12.79
C LEU A 70 1.25 4.62 11.97
N PRO A 71 1.54 4.69 10.66
CA PRO A 71 1.25 5.88 9.86
C PRO A 71 -0.24 6.23 9.84
N TRP A 72 -1.10 5.22 9.80
CA TRP A 72 -2.56 5.42 9.80
C TRP A 72 -3.11 5.78 11.17
N GLN A 73 -2.53 5.28 12.25
CA GLN A 73 -2.82 5.76 13.61
C GLN A 73 -2.49 7.26 13.75
N ALA A 74 -1.32 7.65 13.25
CA ALA A 74 -0.90 9.05 13.28
C ALA A 74 -1.80 9.94 12.39
N ALA A 75 -2.18 9.48 11.19
CA ALA A 75 -3.10 10.18 10.31
C ALA A 75 -4.48 10.33 10.96
N ALA A 76 -5.03 9.26 11.54
CA ALA A 76 -6.31 9.31 12.26
C ALA A 76 -6.27 10.33 13.39
N ALA A 77 -5.22 10.35 14.20
CA ALA A 77 -5.06 11.31 15.28
C ALA A 77 -4.96 12.76 14.79
N ARG A 78 -4.26 13.02 13.68
CA ARG A 78 -4.13 14.38 13.12
C ARG A 78 -5.45 14.94 12.60
N HIS A 79 -6.30 14.10 12.03
CA HIS A 79 -7.53 14.53 11.36
C HIS A 79 -8.80 14.30 12.17
N GLY A 80 -8.68 13.80 13.41
CA GLY A 80 -9.88 13.42 14.19
C GLY A 80 -10.66 12.25 13.55
N ALA A 81 -9.98 11.46 12.71
CA ALA A 81 -10.56 10.28 12.10
C ALA A 81 -10.47 9.06 13.03
N VAL A 82 -11.25 8.04 12.74
CA VAL A 82 -11.33 6.81 13.54
C VAL A 82 -10.57 5.69 12.84
N LEU A 83 -9.61 5.08 13.54
CA LEU A 83 -8.97 3.86 13.06
C LEU A 83 -9.82 2.64 13.45
N ARG A 84 -10.24 1.88 12.47
CA ARG A 84 -10.99 0.63 12.65
C ARG A 84 -10.14 -0.57 12.30
N TYR A 85 -10.25 -1.61 13.10
CA TYR A 85 -9.52 -2.85 12.88
C TYR A 85 -10.40 -3.88 12.18
N LEU A 86 -9.87 -4.44 11.09
CA LEU A 86 -10.45 -5.55 10.38
C LEU A 86 -9.86 -6.84 10.93
N GLU A 87 -10.68 -7.66 11.52
CA GLU A 87 -10.28 -8.94 12.09
C GLU A 87 -10.13 -10.02 11.01
N CYS A 88 -9.28 -11.00 11.29
CA CYS A 88 -9.16 -12.23 10.53
C CYS A 88 -9.65 -13.41 11.38
N ASP A 89 -9.94 -14.53 10.73
CA ASP A 89 -10.26 -15.78 11.41
C ASP A 89 -9.04 -16.38 12.12
N GLU A 90 -9.23 -17.48 12.84
CA GLU A 90 -8.16 -18.22 13.56
C GLU A 90 -7.01 -18.68 12.66
N LYS A 91 -7.24 -18.75 11.34
CA LYS A 91 -6.24 -19.11 10.33
C LYS A 91 -5.64 -17.89 9.64
N GLY A 92 -5.93 -16.69 10.11
CA GLY A 92 -5.45 -15.42 9.55
C GLY A 92 -6.12 -15.04 8.21
N LYS A 93 -7.28 -15.63 7.87
CA LYS A 93 -8.00 -15.33 6.64
C LYS A 93 -8.99 -14.19 6.87
N ILE A 94 -8.99 -13.23 5.97
CA ILE A 94 -10.01 -12.19 5.84
C ILE A 94 -10.95 -12.62 4.72
N THR A 95 -12.22 -12.85 5.03
CA THR A 95 -13.23 -13.19 4.02
C THR A 95 -13.78 -11.92 3.38
N GLU A 96 -14.32 -12.01 2.16
CA GLU A 96 -14.99 -10.88 1.51
C GLU A 96 -16.16 -10.36 2.36
N GLU A 97 -16.90 -11.24 3.01
CA GLU A 97 -17.99 -10.87 3.92
C GLU A 97 -17.51 -10.02 5.09
N ALA A 98 -16.46 -10.48 5.79
CA ALA A 98 -15.86 -9.73 6.90
C ALA A 98 -15.32 -8.38 6.43
N PHE A 99 -14.67 -8.35 5.25
CA PHE A 99 -14.18 -7.13 4.64
C PHE A 99 -15.32 -6.15 4.34
N ARG A 100 -16.37 -6.58 3.66
CA ARG A 100 -17.55 -5.75 3.37
C ARG A 100 -18.24 -5.22 4.63
N ALA A 101 -18.34 -6.04 5.66
CA ALA A 101 -18.95 -5.67 6.94
C ALA A 101 -18.14 -4.62 7.73
N ALA A 102 -16.81 -4.58 7.54
CA ALA A 102 -15.95 -3.58 8.17
C ALA A 102 -16.08 -2.19 7.56
N LEU A 103 -16.56 -2.07 6.31
CA LEU A 103 -16.67 -0.80 5.58
C LEU A 103 -18.01 -0.11 5.88
N THR A 104 -17.95 1.17 6.25
CA THR A 104 -19.13 2.02 6.48
C THR A 104 -19.19 3.17 5.47
N LYS A 105 -20.21 3.99 5.56
CA LYS A 105 -20.32 5.22 4.76
C LYS A 105 -19.27 6.29 5.10
N ARG A 106 -18.61 6.15 6.25
CA ARG A 106 -17.52 7.03 6.71
C ARG A 106 -16.14 6.53 6.34
N THR A 107 -16.00 5.28 5.89
CA THR A 107 -14.71 4.73 5.46
C THR A 107 -14.21 5.47 4.22
N LYS A 108 -13.01 6.03 4.30
CA LYS A 108 -12.33 6.75 3.21
C LYS A 108 -11.16 5.97 2.64
N LEU A 109 -10.55 5.15 3.48
CA LEU A 109 -9.31 4.47 3.14
C LEU A 109 -9.24 3.10 3.83
N VAL A 110 -8.73 2.12 3.08
CA VAL A 110 -8.31 0.81 3.59
C VAL A 110 -6.81 0.68 3.43
N ALA A 111 -6.10 0.28 4.49
CA ALA A 111 -4.68 -0.09 4.42
C ALA A 111 -4.53 -1.56 4.79
N ILE A 112 -3.99 -2.36 3.85
CA ILE A 112 -3.95 -3.81 4.01
C ILE A 112 -2.71 -4.43 3.37
N THR A 113 -2.11 -5.42 4.05
CA THR A 113 -1.01 -6.20 3.47
C THR A 113 -1.53 -7.20 2.43
N GLN A 114 -0.81 -7.36 1.33
CA GLN A 114 -1.14 -8.41 0.35
C GLN A 114 -0.73 -9.79 0.86
N VAL A 115 0.44 -9.89 1.52
CA VAL A 115 0.93 -11.12 2.14
C VAL A 115 1.46 -10.80 3.53
N SER A 116 0.91 -11.44 4.57
CA SER A 116 1.36 -11.24 5.94
C SER A 116 2.80 -11.72 6.14
N ASN A 117 3.64 -10.88 6.74
CA ASN A 117 5.02 -11.21 7.08
C ASN A 117 5.14 -12.27 8.18
N VAL A 118 4.11 -12.45 9.01
CA VAL A 118 4.09 -13.43 10.11
C VAL A 118 3.43 -14.73 9.67
N LEU A 119 2.25 -14.63 9.05
CA LEU A 119 1.42 -15.79 8.74
C LEU A 119 1.68 -16.34 7.32
N GLY A 120 2.36 -15.60 6.44
CA GLY A 120 2.48 -15.94 5.02
C GLY A 120 1.13 -16.01 4.28
N ARG A 121 0.07 -15.50 4.90
CA ARG A 121 -1.28 -15.55 4.35
C ARG A 121 -1.44 -14.48 3.27
N LYS A 122 -1.93 -14.89 2.10
CA LYS A 122 -2.27 -13.98 1.00
C LYS A 122 -3.72 -13.50 1.14
N ASN A 123 -3.92 -12.20 1.08
CA ASN A 123 -5.23 -11.55 0.99
C ASN A 123 -5.67 -11.40 -0.48
N ASP A 124 -6.95 -11.47 -0.73
CA ASP A 124 -7.56 -11.29 -2.06
C ASP A 124 -7.73 -9.79 -2.37
N ILE A 125 -6.59 -9.14 -2.64
CA ILE A 125 -6.52 -7.70 -2.87
C ILE A 125 -7.41 -7.27 -4.04
N LYS A 126 -7.48 -8.05 -5.11
CA LYS A 126 -8.31 -7.72 -6.28
C LYS A 126 -9.78 -7.60 -5.91
N THR A 127 -10.30 -8.56 -5.16
CA THR A 127 -11.68 -8.49 -4.65
C THR A 127 -11.86 -7.32 -3.69
N PHE A 128 -10.89 -7.07 -2.81
CA PHE A 128 -10.96 -5.97 -1.85
C PHE A 128 -10.91 -4.60 -2.52
N ALA A 129 -10.06 -4.42 -3.52
CA ALA A 129 -9.99 -3.19 -4.32
C ALA A 129 -11.33 -2.91 -5.01
N LYS A 130 -11.90 -3.91 -5.68
CA LYS A 130 -13.23 -3.79 -6.29
C LYS A 130 -14.29 -3.34 -5.28
N VAL A 131 -14.33 -3.96 -4.10
CA VAL A 131 -15.28 -3.60 -3.03
C VAL A 131 -15.07 -2.18 -2.53
N CYS A 132 -13.82 -1.74 -2.40
CA CYS A 132 -13.47 -0.37 -2.03
C CYS A 132 -13.98 0.62 -3.08
N HIS A 133 -13.67 0.39 -4.34
CA HIS A 133 -14.03 1.29 -5.44
C HIS A 133 -15.54 1.37 -5.68
N GLU A 134 -16.30 0.29 -5.48
CA GLU A 134 -17.77 0.30 -5.47
C GLU A 134 -18.35 1.32 -4.47
N LYS A 135 -17.58 1.70 -3.45
CA LYS A 135 -17.97 2.62 -2.38
C LYS A 135 -17.21 3.96 -2.39
N GLY A 136 -16.33 4.18 -3.37
CA GLY A 136 -15.48 5.37 -3.44
C GLY A 136 -14.42 5.44 -2.34
N ILE A 137 -13.93 4.27 -1.88
CA ILE A 137 -12.91 4.11 -0.84
C ILE A 137 -11.58 3.82 -1.53
N ALA A 138 -10.50 4.51 -1.12
CA ALA A 138 -9.16 4.22 -1.59
C ALA A 138 -8.55 3.01 -0.89
N ILE A 139 -7.68 2.25 -1.59
CA ILE A 139 -6.97 1.10 -1.04
C ILE A 139 -5.45 1.27 -1.16
N VAL A 140 -4.77 1.18 -0.01
CA VAL A 140 -3.31 1.20 0.11
C VAL A 140 -2.83 -0.20 0.48
N VAL A 141 -1.93 -0.74 -0.33
CA VAL A 141 -1.46 -2.12 -0.19
C VAL A 141 0.00 -2.15 0.23
N ASP A 142 0.28 -2.84 1.34
CA ASP A 142 1.65 -3.23 1.69
C ASP A 142 2.03 -4.48 0.90
N GLY A 143 2.87 -4.27 -0.12
CA GLY A 143 3.43 -5.30 -0.98
C GLY A 143 4.81 -5.81 -0.55
N ALA A 144 5.29 -5.45 0.64
CA ALA A 144 6.64 -5.77 1.09
C ALA A 144 6.96 -7.27 1.09
N GLN A 145 5.96 -8.13 1.25
CA GLN A 145 6.14 -9.58 1.16
C GLN A 145 5.61 -10.18 -0.14
N SER A 146 4.72 -9.53 -0.86
CA SER A 146 4.19 -10.06 -2.13
C SER A 146 5.12 -9.80 -3.30
N VAL A 147 5.60 -8.57 -3.47
CA VAL A 147 6.44 -8.17 -4.61
C VAL A 147 7.72 -9.01 -4.74
N PRO A 148 8.43 -9.37 -3.65
CA PRO A 148 9.60 -10.25 -3.74
C PRO A 148 9.28 -11.72 -4.11
N HIS A 149 8.06 -12.19 -3.85
CA HIS A 149 7.77 -13.63 -3.84
C HIS A 149 6.76 -14.07 -4.92
N MET A 150 6.09 -13.14 -5.57
CA MET A 150 5.07 -13.46 -6.58
C MET A 150 4.98 -12.36 -7.63
N MET A 151 4.43 -12.66 -8.78
CA MET A 151 4.09 -11.65 -9.78
C MET A 151 3.00 -10.75 -9.23
N VAL A 152 3.23 -9.44 -9.31
CA VAL A 152 2.27 -8.41 -8.91
C VAL A 152 1.99 -7.55 -10.13
N ASP A 153 0.74 -7.48 -10.52
CA ASP A 153 0.22 -6.63 -11.59
C ASP A 153 -0.73 -5.62 -10.96
N VAL A 154 -0.27 -4.37 -10.84
CA VAL A 154 -1.04 -3.34 -10.14
C VAL A 154 -2.29 -2.91 -10.91
N GLN A 155 -2.28 -3.04 -12.24
CA GLN A 155 -3.45 -2.74 -13.06
C GLN A 155 -4.52 -3.83 -12.91
N ASP A 156 -4.12 -5.12 -12.84
CA ASP A 156 -5.05 -6.21 -12.59
C ASP A 156 -5.59 -6.21 -11.15
N LEU A 157 -4.78 -5.81 -10.18
CA LEU A 157 -5.20 -5.66 -8.79
C LEU A 157 -6.11 -4.44 -8.58
N ASP A 158 -5.99 -3.44 -9.44
CA ASP A 158 -6.74 -2.17 -9.39
C ASP A 158 -6.58 -1.45 -8.04
N VAL A 159 -5.34 -1.37 -7.54
CA VAL A 159 -5.02 -0.71 -6.26
C VAL A 159 -4.64 0.75 -6.48
N ASP A 160 -4.96 1.63 -5.52
CA ASP A 160 -4.59 3.04 -5.59
C ASP A 160 -3.13 3.28 -5.21
N PHE A 161 -2.61 2.50 -4.25
CA PHE A 161 -1.23 2.58 -3.79
C PHE A 161 -0.67 1.19 -3.49
N LEU A 162 0.57 0.95 -3.93
CA LEU A 162 1.36 -0.23 -3.57
C LEU A 162 2.72 0.20 -3.03
N ALA A 163 3.10 -0.28 -1.83
CA ALA A 163 4.39 0.00 -1.21
C ALA A 163 5.23 -1.26 -1.07
N PHE A 164 6.53 -1.20 -1.41
CA PHE A 164 7.47 -2.31 -1.18
C PHE A 164 8.91 -1.84 -0.97
N SER A 165 9.76 -2.76 -0.52
CA SER A 165 11.17 -2.50 -0.18
C SER A 165 12.12 -3.31 -1.04
N GLY A 166 13.17 -2.70 -1.56
CA GLY A 166 14.17 -3.36 -2.39
C GLY A 166 14.97 -4.43 -1.64
N HIS A 167 15.31 -4.22 -0.36
CA HIS A 167 16.10 -5.17 0.42
C HIS A 167 15.45 -6.55 0.64
N LYS A 168 14.14 -6.65 0.47
CA LYS A 168 13.42 -7.93 0.51
C LYS A 168 13.41 -8.67 -0.83
N MET A 169 13.87 -8.01 -1.91
CA MET A 169 13.94 -8.56 -3.25
C MET A 169 15.38 -8.49 -3.83
N LEU A 170 16.37 -8.76 -2.99
CA LEU A 170 17.81 -8.85 -3.35
C LEU A 170 18.47 -7.53 -3.75
N ALA A 171 17.80 -6.40 -3.61
CA ALA A 171 18.41 -5.09 -3.80
C ALA A 171 19.08 -4.59 -2.51
N PRO A 172 19.95 -3.58 -2.58
CA PRO A 172 20.54 -2.95 -1.39
C PRO A 172 19.50 -2.38 -0.44
N MET A 173 19.87 -2.24 0.83
CA MET A 173 19.08 -1.43 1.78
C MET A 173 19.07 0.05 1.36
N GLY A 174 18.04 0.77 1.77
CA GLY A 174 17.93 2.20 1.50
C GLY A 174 17.17 2.52 0.21
N ILE A 175 16.52 1.54 -0.42
CA ILE A 175 15.63 1.75 -1.55
C ILE A 175 14.27 1.09 -1.32
N GLY A 176 13.22 1.81 -1.63
CA GLY A 176 11.84 1.36 -1.65
C GLY A 176 11.05 2.05 -2.75
N VAL A 177 9.81 1.66 -2.91
CA VAL A 177 8.91 2.16 -3.95
C VAL A 177 7.51 2.39 -3.39
N LEU A 178 6.94 3.48 -3.83
CA LEU A 178 5.52 3.76 -3.75
C LEU A 178 4.98 3.87 -5.16
#